data_a00bb7982fb59a89b3b9cec14180a16f
#
_entry.id   a00bb7982fb59a89b3b9cec14180a16f
#
_cell.length_a   1.000
_cell.length_b   1.000
_cell.length_c   1.000
_cell.angle_alpha   90.00
_cell.angle_beta   90.00
_cell.angle_gamma   90.00
#
_symmetry.space_group_name_H-M   'P 1'
#
loop_
_entity.id
_entity.type
_entity.pdbx_description
1 polymer ?
#
loop_
_entity_poly.entity_id
_entity_poly.type
_entity_poly.pdbx_seq_one_letter_code
_entity_poly.pdbx_strand_id
1 'polypeptide(L)'
;MMANPQTMRPFFRSPIESTARHVGWAMLLRGIVAVVFGVIAIRSPNIAASAFVVIFAVYAFADGVLDFVLAGELGRAGQRWGWYVFAGLASIALGVIALAYPAVTLIAVVLLVALRALALGVLELVAAFSWEGLERRWLLGLTGLLSIVLGILLIASPAVGAVALLWTVGVYAVVFGAMLFGTGVRLLISDRQETRLHGHGHAATVG
;
A
#
# COMPACT_ATOMS: atom_id res chain seq x y z
N MET A 1 23.80 -21.58 -49.65
CA MET A 1 23.32 -20.20 -49.47
C MET A 1 23.16 -20.01 -47.96
N MET A 2 24.26 -19.63 -47.27
CA MET A 2 24.29 -19.51 -45.79
C MET A 2 23.73 -18.15 -45.39
N ALA A 3 22.63 -18.16 -44.66
CA ALA A 3 22.02 -16.96 -44.12
C ALA A 3 23.02 -16.27 -43.12
N ASN A 4 23.32 -15.01 -43.36
CA ASN A 4 24.22 -14.21 -42.55
C ASN A 4 23.61 -13.97 -41.14
N PRO A 5 24.25 -14.45 -40.06
CA PRO A 5 23.71 -14.29 -38.71
C PRO A 5 23.69 -12.82 -38.21
N GLN A 6 24.23 -11.88 -38.97
CA GLN A 6 24.29 -10.46 -38.65
C GLN A 6 23.00 -9.69 -38.98
N THR A 7 22.09 -10.28 -39.79
CA THR A 7 20.86 -9.60 -40.21
C THR A 7 19.67 -9.82 -39.28
N MET A 8 19.83 -10.61 -38.20
CA MET A 8 18.76 -10.89 -37.23
C MET A 8 18.80 -10.03 -35.95
N ARG A 9 19.62 -9.00 -35.88
CA ARG A 9 19.81 -8.21 -34.66
C ARG A 9 19.12 -6.85 -34.52
N PRO A 10 18.12 -6.39 -35.30
CA PRO A 10 17.44 -5.15 -34.94
C PRO A 10 16.06 -5.35 -34.27
N PHE A 11 15.54 -6.59 -34.14
CA PHE A 11 14.16 -6.77 -33.68
C PHE A 11 13.97 -6.96 -32.17
N PHE A 12 15.06 -7.07 -31.38
CA PHE A 12 15.01 -7.20 -29.92
C PHE A 12 15.67 -6.03 -29.19
N ARG A 13 15.45 -4.79 -29.65
CA ARG A 13 15.53 -3.68 -28.72
C ARG A 13 14.28 -3.78 -27.84
N SER A 14 14.40 -4.53 -26.75
CA SER A 14 13.31 -4.78 -25.83
C SER A 14 12.79 -3.44 -25.27
N PRO A 15 11.48 -3.25 -25.24
CA PRO A 15 10.84 -2.10 -24.58
C PRO A 15 11.12 -2.06 -23.06
N ILE A 16 11.92 -2.98 -22.55
CA ILE A 16 12.27 -3.16 -21.15
C ILE A 16 13.20 -2.03 -20.63
N GLU A 17 14.10 -1.48 -21.46
CA GLU A 17 15.06 -0.47 -21.01
C GLU A 17 14.41 0.89 -20.69
N SER A 18 13.43 1.31 -21.46
CA SER A 18 12.68 2.54 -21.18
C SER A 18 11.78 2.38 -19.93
N THR A 19 11.28 1.18 -19.71
CA THR A 19 10.42 0.83 -18.58
C THR A 19 11.19 0.81 -17.26
N ALA A 20 12.43 0.29 -17.24
CA ALA A 20 13.26 0.22 -16.03
C ALA A 20 13.59 1.61 -15.46
N ARG A 21 13.88 2.57 -16.31
CA ARG A 21 14.17 3.95 -15.91
C ARG A 21 12.93 4.67 -15.33
N HIS A 22 11.78 4.51 -15.96
CA HIS A 22 10.54 5.09 -15.44
C HIS A 22 10.13 4.46 -14.09
N VAL A 23 10.30 3.14 -13.96
CA VAL A 23 10.05 2.42 -12.71
C VAL A 23 11.03 2.87 -11.61
N GLY A 24 12.33 3.07 -11.93
CA GLY A 24 13.32 3.56 -10.98
C GLY A 24 12.99 4.95 -10.45
N TRP A 25 12.60 5.88 -11.32
CA TRP A 25 12.16 7.22 -10.92
C TRP A 25 10.87 7.22 -10.10
N ALA A 26 9.89 6.38 -10.48
CA ALA A 26 8.64 6.23 -9.74
C ALA A 26 8.90 5.69 -8.32
N MET A 27 9.82 4.71 -8.18
CA MET A 27 10.22 4.16 -6.87
C MET A 27 10.93 5.20 -6.00
N LEU A 28 11.82 6.02 -6.58
CA LEU A 28 12.49 7.10 -5.87
C LEU A 28 11.49 8.14 -5.37
N LEU A 29 10.61 8.61 -6.24
CA LEU A 29 9.60 9.61 -5.88
C LEU A 29 8.69 9.08 -4.78
N ARG A 30 8.20 7.85 -4.93
CA ARG A 30 7.35 7.19 -3.94
C ARG A 30 8.08 6.98 -2.60
N GLY A 31 9.38 6.62 -2.65
CA GLY A 31 10.23 6.48 -1.47
C GLY A 31 10.40 7.80 -0.72
N ILE A 32 10.70 8.88 -1.43
CA ILE A 32 10.85 10.22 -0.84
C ILE A 32 9.52 10.66 -0.19
N VAL A 33 8.40 10.55 -0.91
CA VAL A 33 7.08 10.92 -0.40
C VAL A 33 6.74 10.12 0.86
N ALA A 34 7.01 8.80 0.86
CA ALA A 34 6.76 7.95 2.02
C ALA A 34 7.61 8.35 3.23
N VAL A 35 8.90 8.64 3.05
CA VAL A 35 9.78 9.09 4.14
C VAL A 35 9.32 10.43 4.69
N VAL A 36 9.02 11.41 3.83
CA VAL A 36 8.53 12.73 4.24
C VAL A 36 7.24 12.60 5.03
N PHE A 37 6.28 11.83 4.52
CA PHE A 37 5.02 11.56 5.23
C PHE A 37 5.27 10.89 6.59
N GLY A 38 6.13 9.87 6.63
CA GLY A 38 6.45 9.17 7.86
C GLY A 38 7.10 10.06 8.93
N VAL A 39 8.02 10.94 8.53
CA VAL A 39 8.64 11.93 9.44
C VAL A 39 7.59 12.92 9.97
N ILE A 40 6.69 13.41 9.11
CA ILE A 40 5.59 14.31 9.51
C ILE A 40 4.66 13.58 10.48
N ALA A 41 4.33 12.31 10.23
CA ALA A 41 3.45 11.52 11.10
C ALA A 41 4.02 11.34 12.51
N ILE A 42 5.33 11.19 12.63
CA ILE A 42 6.01 11.05 13.92
C ILE A 42 6.12 12.40 14.65
N ARG A 43 6.46 13.48 13.90
CA ARG A 43 6.69 14.81 14.48
C ARG A 43 5.41 15.56 14.81
N SER A 44 4.39 15.41 13.99
CA SER A 44 3.14 16.19 14.05
C SER A 44 1.95 15.29 13.75
N PRO A 45 1.52 14.43 14.71
CA PRO A 45 0.44 13.47 14.48
C PRO A 45 -0.88 14.15 14.08
N ASN A 46 -1.13 15.38 14.50
CA ASN A 46 -2.33 16.12 14.10
C ASN A 46 -2.35 16.43 12.58
N ILE A 47 -1.19 16.79 12.01
CA ILE A 47 -1.08 17.04 10.56
C ILE A 47 -1.23 15.73 9.80
N ALA A 48 -0.60 14.66 10.28
CA ALA A 48 -0.73 13.33 9.67
C ALA A 48 -2.16 12.80 9.77
N ALA A 49 -2.86 13.05 10.88
CA ALA A 49 -4.26 12.72 11.06
C ALA A 49 -5.15 13.42 10.01
N SER A 50 -4.96 14.71 9.82
CA SER A 50 -5.70 15.47 8.81
C SER A 50 -5.41 14.97 7.39
N ALA A 51 -4.13 14.71 7.06
CA ALA A 51 -3.74 14.15 5.77
C ALA A 51 -4.36 12.76 5.55
N PHE A 52 -4.36 11.89 6.58
CA PHE A 52 -5.00 10.58 6.52
C PHE A 52 -6.48 10.67 6.22
N VAL A 53 -7.21 11.57 6.90
CA VAL A 53 -8.65 11.77 6.68
C VAL A 53 -8.93 12.27 5.26
N VAL A 54 -8.12 13.20 4.74
CA VAL A 54 -8.27 13.68 3.35
C VAL A 54 -8.03 12.55 2.35
N ILE A 55 -6.96 11.77 2.53
CA ILE A 55 -6.67 10.61 1.66
C ILE A 55 -7.82 9.59 1.74
N PHE A 56 -8.32 9.31 2.94
CA PHE A 56 -9.45 8.40 3.13
C PHE A 56 -10.72 8.92 2.43
N ALA A 57 -11.02 10.21 2.53
CA ALA A 57 -12.15 10.81 1.85
C ALA A 57 -12.03 10.71 0.32
N VAL A 58 -10.86 11.03 -0.23
CA VAL A 58 -10.59 10.89 -1.68
C VAL A 58 -10.76 9.44 -2.12
N TYR A 59 -10.24 8.49 -1.33
CA TYR A 59 -10.42 7.06 -1.60
C TYR A 59 -11.89 6.68 -1.58
N ALA A 60 -12.66 7.10 -0.57
CA ALA A 60 -14.07 6.80 -0.45
C ALA A 60 -14.90 7.39 -1.60
N PHE A 61 -14.57 8.61 -2.05
CA PHE A 61 -15.20 9.19 -3.26
C PHE A 61 -14.87 8.41 -4.52
N ALA A 62 -13.60 8.02 -4.72
CA ALA A 62 -13.19 7.23 -5.88
C ALA A 62 -13.87 5.86 -5.89
N ASP A 63 -13.95 5.19 -4.74
CA ASP A 63 -14.63 3.92 -4.55
C ASP A 63 -16.12 4.04 -4.87
N GLY A 64 -16.78 5.06 -4.33
CA GLY A 64 -18.19 5.31 -4.63
C GLY A 64 -18.47 5.57 -6.11
N VAL A 65 -17.60 6.31 -6.81
CA VAL A 65 -17.72 6.52 -8.27
C VAL A 65 -17.55 5.20 -9.03
N LEU A 66 -16.57 4.38 -8.65
CA LEU A 66 -16.34 3.07 -9.26
C LEU A 66 -17.53 2.14 -9.06
N ASP A 67 -18.13 2.12 -7.86
CA ASP A 67 -19.32 1.34 -7.58
C ASP A 67 -20.52 1.76 -8.46
N PHE A 68 -20.69 3.05 -8.72
CA PHE A 68 -21.72 3.52 -9.66
C PHE A 68 -21.45 3.10 -11.11
N VAL A 69 -20.20 3.12 -11.55
CA VAL A 69 -19.81 2.62 -12.87
C VAL A 69 -20.13 1.13 -12.98
N LEU A 70 -19.73 0.33 -11.98
CA LEU A 70 -20.03 -1.11 -11.92
C LEU A 70 -21.53 -1.39 -11.88
N ALA A 71 -22.29 -0.62 -11.10
CA ALA A 71 -23.75 -0.73 -11.07
C ALA A 71 -24.37 -0.51 -12.45
N GLY A 72 -23.86 0.48 -13.19
CA GLY A 72 -24.32 0.76 -14.56
C GLY A 72 -24.02 -0.38 -15.54
N GLU A 73 -22.84 -0.98 -15.47
CA GLU A 73 -22.45 -2.12 -16.31
C GLU A 73 -23.28 -3.36 -15.99
N LEU A 74 -23.42 -3.71 -14.70
CA LEU A 74 -24.20 -4.85 -14.25
C LEU A 74 -25.70 -4.70 -14.57
N GLY A 75 -26.25 -3.48 -14.46
CA GLY A 75 -27.63 -3.19 -14.83
C GLY A 75 -27.88 -3.42 -16.33
N ARG A 76 -26.94 -3.06 -17.20
CA ARG A 76 -27.02 -3.35 -18.64
C ARG A 76 -26.94 -4.85 -18.95
N ALA A 77 -26.20 -5.59 -18.12
CA ALA A 77 -26.08 -7.05 -18.24
C ALA A 77 -27.26 -7.82 -17.59
N GLY A 78 -28.28 -7.13 -17.07
CA GLY A 78 -29.43 -7.77 -16.39
C GLY A 78 -29.08 -8.43 -15.06
N GLN A 79 -27.95 -8.08 -14.44
CA GLN A 79 -27.51 -8.63 -13.16
C GLN A 79 -27.95 -7.76 -11.98
N ARG A 80 -27.77 -8.26 -10.76
CA ARG A 80 -28.15 -7.53 -9.53
C ARG A 80 -27.22 -6.35 -9.28
N TRP A 81 -27.61 -5.16 -9.68
CA TRP A 81 -26.84 -3.92 -9.57
C TRP A 81 -27.13 -3.11 -8.30
N GLY A 82 -28.29 -3.35 -7.65
CA GLY A 82 -28.74 -2.54 -6.50
C GLY A 82 -27.77 -2.48 -5.33
N TRP A 83 -27.01 -3.57 -5.07
CA TRP A 83 -25.99 -3.61 -4.02
C TRP A 83 -24.86 -2.60 -4.28
N TYR A 84 -24.41 -2.48 -5.52
CA TYR A 84 -23.35 -1.53 -5.89
C TYR A 84 -23.80 -0.08 -5.81
N VAL A 85 -25.06 0.21 -6.14
CA VAL A 85 -25.61 1.56 -5.92
C VAL A 85 -25.63 1.91 -4.43
N PHE A 86 -26.08 0.98 -3.59
CA PHE A 86 -26.08 1.19 -2.14
C PHE A 86 -24.65 1.38 -1.60
N ALA A 87 -23.71 0.54 -2.02
CA ALA A 87 -22.30 0.63 -1.64
C ALA A 87 -21.69 1.96 -2.07
N GLY A 88 -21.89 2.38 -3.33
CA GLY A 88 -21.40 3.64 -3.85
C GLY A 88 -21.95 4.85 -3.11
N LEU A 89 -23.26 4.86 -2.79
CA LEU A 89 -23.86 5.92 -1.98
C LEU A 89 -23.28 5.95 -0.56
N ALA A 90 -23.09 4.79 0.06
CA ALA A 90 -22.49 4.68 1.39
C ALA A 90 -21.03 5.17 1.39
N SER A 91 -20.23 4.81 0.38
CA SER A 91 -18.83 5.25 0.24
C SER A 91 -18.73 6.76 0.08
N ILE A 92 -19.58 7.39 -0.75
CA ILE A 92 -19.62 8.84 -0.89
C ILE A 92 -20.05 9.51 0.42
N ALA A 93 -21.09 9.00 1.08
CA ALA A 93 -21.54 9.54 2.36
C ALA A 93 -20.43 9.48 3.43
N LEU A 94 -19.70 8.36 3.50
CA LEU A 94 -18.53 8.21 4.39
C LEU A 94 -17.43 9.22 4.05
N GLY A 95 -17.15 9.47 2.77
CA GLY A 95 -16.19 10.49 2.34
C GLY A 95 -16.58 11.90 2.79
N VAL A 96 -17.86 12.27 2.66
CA VAL A 96 -18.39 13.56 3.13
C VAL A 96 -18.29 13.67 4.65
N ILE A 97 -18.71 12.64 5.39
CA ILE A 97 -18.65 12.60 6.85
C ILE A 97 -17.20 12.71 7.32
N ALA A 98 -16.26 12.04 6.64
CA ALA A 98 -14.84 12.11 6.98
C ALA A 98 -14.29 13.54 6.89
N LEU A 99 -14.65 14.29 5.86
CA LEU A 99 -14.22 15.69 5.73
C LEU A 99 -14.94 16.61 6.71
N ALA A 100 -16.23 16.37 6.99
CA ALA A 100 -16.99 17.20 7.91
C ALA A 100 -16.58 17.00 9.38
N TYR A 101 -16.23 15.75 9.76
CA TYR A 101 -15.93 15.36 11.15
C TYR A 101 -14.65 14.54 11.25
N PRO A 102 -13.46 15.12 11.00
CA PRO A 102 -12.18 14.39 10.95
C PRO A 102 -11.87 13.62 12.24
N ALA A 103 -12.11 14.22 13.40
CA ALA A 103 -11.85 13.59 14.69
C ALA A 103 -12.73 12.35 14.93
N VAL A 104 -14.01 12.44 14.56
CA VAL A 104 -14.95 11.32 14.68
C VAL A 104 -14.54 10.18 13.75
N THR A 105 -14.12 10.50 12.53
CA THR A 105 -13.64 9.51 11.55
C THR A 105 -12.41 8.77 12.07
N LEU A 106 -11.44 9.48 12.64
CA LEU A 106 -10.25 8.85 13.24
C LEU A 106 -10.63 7.91 14.38
N ILE A 107 -11.52 8.33 15.28
CA ILE A 107 -11.99 7.48 16.38
C ILE A 107 -12.71 6.25 15.82
N ALA A 108 -13.56 6.41 14.81
CA ALA A 108 -14.27 5.30 14.17
C ALA A 108 -13.30 4.29 13.54
N VAL A 109 -12.24 4.76 12.86
CA VAL A 109 -11.18 3.90 12.31
C VAL A 109 -10.45 3.15 13.43
N VAL A 110 -10.09 3.82 14.52
CA VAL A 110 -9.44 3.16 15.68
C VAL A 110 -10.33 2.07 16.26
N LEU A 111 -11.62 2.35 16.45
CA LEU A 111 -12.58 1.36 16.95
C LEU A 111 -12.77 0.18 16.00
N LEU A 112 -12.76 0.42 14.70
CA LEU A 112 -12.82 -0.63 13.69
C LEU A 112 -11.56 -1.52 13.75
N VAL A 113 -10.38 -0.92 13.90
CA VAL A 113 -9.12 -1.67 14.07
C VAL A 113 -9.14 -2.46 15.39
N ALA A 114 -9.66 -1.88 16.47
CA ALA A 114 -9.81 -2.53 17.76
C ALA A 114 -10.74 -3.77 17.68
N LEU A 115 -11.90 -3.61 17.04
CA LEU A 115 -12.86 -4.69 16.85
C LEU A 115 -12.26 -5.82 15.99
N ARG A 116 -11.56 -5.45 14.91
CA ARG A 116 -10.82 -6.42 14.09
C ARG A 116 -9.74 -7.15 14.90
N ALA A 117 -8.96 -6.43 15.70
CA ALA A 117 -7.92 -7.02 16.55
C ALA A 117 -8.50 -8.00 17.57
N LEU A 118 -9.63 -7.65 18.20
CA LEU A 118 -10.35 -8.56 19.09
C LEU A 118 -10.85 -9.81 18.36
N ALA A 119 -11.52 -9.64 17.22
CA ALA A 119 -12.06 -10.75 16.45
C ALA A 119 -10.97 -11.71 15.99
N LEU A 120 -9.87 -11.17 15.39
CA LEU A 120 -8.74 -11.98 14.96
C LEU A 120 -8.01 -12.61 16.14
N GLY A 121 -7.80 -11.89 17.24
CA GLY A 121 -7.17 -12.41 18.44
C GLY A 121 -7.91 -13.58 19.05
N VAL A 122 -9.25 -13.51 19.10
CA VAL A 122 -10.08 -14.63 19.55
C VAL A 122 -9.96 -15.81 18.58
N LEU A 123 -10.02 -15.59 17.27
CA LEU A 123 -9.88 -16.65 16.27
C LEU A 123 -8.50 -17.33 16.34
N GLU A 124 -7.42 -16.54 16.48
CA GLU A 124 -6.06 -17.07 16.64
C GLU A 124 -5.90 -17.89 17.92
N LEU A 125 -6.52 -17.43 19.02
CA LEU A 125 -6.51 -18.15 20.28
C LEU A 125 -7.27 -19.48 20.18
N VAL A 126 -8.46 -19.48 19.59
CA VAL A 126 -9.23 -20.70 19.32
C VAL A 126 -8.45 -21.66 18.42
N ALA A 127 -7.82 -21.15 17.35
CA ALA A 127 -6.99 -21.97 16.47
C ALA A 127 -5.78 -22.59 17.19
N ALA A 128 -5.14 -21.86 18.10
CA ALA A 128 -4.02 -22.35 18.90
C ALA A 128 -4.38 -23.53 19.79
N PHE A 129 -5.65 -23.58 20.28
CA PHE A 129 -6.12 -24.69 21.12
C PHE A 129 -6.73 -25.85 20.32
N SER A 130 -7.33 -25.57 19.13
CA SER A 130 -8.09 -26.57 18.37
C SER A 130 -7.24 -27.39 17.41
N TRP A 131 -6.09 -26.91 16.96
CA TRP A 131 -5.28 -27.57 15.94
C TRP A 131 -4.11 -28.32 16.57
N GLU A 132 -4.28 -29.62 16.80
CA GLU A 132 -3.24 -30.55 17.19
C GLU A 132 -2.35 -30.84 15.98
N GLY A 133 -1.06 -30.46 16.05
CA GLY A 133 -0.08 -30.71 14.98
C GLY A 133 0.63 -29.48 14.41
N LEU A 134 0.25 -28.26 14.78
CA LEU A 134 1.03 -27.08 14.44
C LEU A 134 2.30 -26.99 15.29
N GLU A 135 3.47 -27.11 14.68
CA GLU A 135 4.77 -26.99 15.37
C GLU A 135 4.95 -25.66 16.14
N ARG A 136 4.17 -24.62 15.79
CA ARG A 136 4.28 -23.28 16.37
C ARG A 136 2.97 -22.74 16.95
N ARG A 137 2.10 -23.62 17.46
CA ARG A 137 0.80 -23.23 18.06
C ARG A 137 0.93 -22.18 19.19
N TRP A 138 2.03 -22.19 19.92
CA TRP A 138 2.28 -21.21 20.98
C TRP A 138 2.44 -19.79 20.46
N LEU A 139 3.00 -19.61 19.24
CA LEU A 139 3.07 -18.29 18.58
C LEU A 139 1.69 -17.78 18.24
N LEU A 140 0.77 -18.63 17.73
CA LEU A 140 -0.61 -18.25 17.48
C LEU A 140 -1.33 -17.86 18.78
N GLY A 141 -1.10 -18.58 19.87
CA GLY A 141 -1.65 -18.21 21.17
C GLY A 141 -1.12 -16.87 21.67
N LEU A 142 0.18 -16.62 21.49
CA LEU A 142 0.81 -15.37 21.90
C LEU A 142 0.32 -14.18 21.05
N THR A 143 0.27 -14.33 19.71
CA THR A 143 -0.24 -13.27 18.83
C THR A 143 -1.71 -12.98 19.09
N GLY A 144 -2.55 -14.02 19.27
CA GLY A 144 -3.96 -13.87 19.62
C GLY A 144 -4.16 -13.12 20.94
N LEU A 145 -3.37 -13.47 21.98
CA LEU A 145 -3.44 -12.76 23.25
C LEU A 145 -3.02 -11.29 23.12
N LEU A 146 -1.91 -11.02 22.42
CA LEU A 146 -1.45 -9.64 22.18
C LEU A 146 -2.47 -8.84 21.37
N SER A 147 -3.12 -9.44 20.37
CA SER A 147 -4.18 -8.80 19.57
C SER A 147 -5.40 -8.45 20.43
N ILE A 148 -5.80 -9.32 21.34
CA ILE A 148 -6.91 -9.05 22.29
C ILE A 148 -6.54 -7.89 23.22
N VAL A 149 -5.36 -7.93 23.82
CA VAL A 149 -4.89 -6.86 24.72
C VAL A 149 -4.83 -5.53 23.98
N LEU A 150 -4.28 -5.52 22.76
CA LEU A 150 -4.24 -4.33 21.91
C LEU A 150 -5.65 -3.81 21.60
N GLY A 151 -6.57 -4.69 21.21
CA GLY A 151 -7.97 -4.33 20.95
C GLY A 151 -8.65 -3.67 22.14
N ILE A 152 -8.47 -4.22 23.33
CA ILE A 152 -9.01 -3.66 24.59
C ILE A 152 -8.40 -2.27 24.87
N LEU A 153 -7.09 -2.12 24.72
CA LEU A 153 -6.41 -0.83 24.93
C LEU A 153 -6.90 0.25 23.97
N LEU A 154 -7.12 -0.10 22.70
CA LEU A 154 -7.65 0.81 21.68
C LEU A 154 -9.09 1.26 22.01
N ILE A 155 -9.92 0.38 22.56
CA ILE A 155 -11.29 0.73 23.01
C ILE A 155 -11.23 1.61 24.24
N ALA A 156 -10.35 1.30 25.19
CA ALA A 156 -10.26 2.05 26.45
C ALA A 156 -9.75 3.49 26.26
N SER A 157 -8.89 3.70 25.23
CA SER A 157 -8.29 5.02 24.97
C SER A 157 -8.17 5.29 23.46
N PRO A 158 -9.27 5.57 22.75
CA PRO A 158 -9.25 5.69 21.28
C PRO A 158 -8.36 6.85 20.79
N ALA A 159 -8.29 7.95 21.51
CA ALA A 159 -7.45 9.09 21.14
C ALA A 159 -5.95 8.75 21.22
N VAL A 160 -5.53 8.03 22.27
CA VAL A 160 -4.15 7.53 22.40
C VAL A 160 -3.88 6.48 21.33
N GLY A 161 -4.85 5.62 21.07
CA GLY A 161 -4.80 4.62 19.99
C GLY A 161 -4.60 5.26 18.62
N ALA A 162 -5.29 6.37 18.32
CA ALA A 162 -5.11 7.09 17.06
C ALA A 162 -3.67 7.58 16.89
N VAL A 163 -3.07 8.19 17.93
CA VAL A 163 -1.68 8.64 17.89
C VAL A 163 -0.72 7.46 17.72
N ALA A 164 -0.93 6.38 18.45
CA ALA A 164 -0.11 5.17 18.34
C ALA A 164 -0.17 4.55 16.95
N LEU A 165 -1.35 4.49 16.34
CA LEU A 165 -1.52 3.99 14.96
C LEU A 165 -0.80 4.91 13.96
N LEU A 166 -0.91 6.24 14.10
CA LEU A 166 -0.22 7.19 13.23
C LEU A 166 1.30 7.07 13.35
N TRP A 167 1.83 6.87 14.56
CA TRP A 167 3.26 6.62 14.76
C TRP A 167 3.70 5.31 14.12
N THR A 168 2.92 4.25 14.28
CA THR A 168 3.21 2.95 13.65
C THR A 168 3.25 3.07 12.14
N VAL A 169 2.25 3.74 11.54
CA VAL A 169 2.23 4.02 10.11
C VAL A 169 3.41 4.91 9.70
N GLY A 170 3.76 5.91 10.53
CA GLY A 170 4.90 6.79 10.29
C GLY A 170 6.23 6.04 10.25
N VAL A 171 6.50 5.20 11.24
CA VAL A 171 7.71 4.36 11.28
C VAL A 171 7.75 3.40 10.08
N TYR A 172 6.64 2.72 9.80
CA TYR A 172 6.53 1.85 8.64
C TYR A 172 6.80 2.61 7.32
N ALA A 173 6.23 3.81 7.18
CA ALA A 173 6.42 4.63 5.98
C ALA A 173 7.88 5.09 5.81
N VAL A 174 8.58 5.42 6.89
CA VAL A 174 10.02 5.75 6.84
C VAL A 174 10.85 4.55 6.41
N VAL A 175 10.65 3.39 7.05
CA VAL A 175 11.42 2.18 6.74
C VAL A 175 11.16 1.72 5.31
N PHE A 176 9.90 1.60 4.94
CA PHE A 176 9.50 1.17 3.60
C PHE A 176 9.91 2.17 2.53
N GLY A 177 9.77 3.46 2.80
CA GLY A 177 10.21 4.55 1.91
C GLY A 177 11.72 4.53 1.70
N ALA A 178 12.51 4.29 2.75
CA ALA A 178 13.96 4.15 2.64
C ALA A 178 14.36 2.92 1.80
N MET A 179 13.65 1.79 1.94
CA MET A 179 13.87 0.62 1.09
C MET A 179 13.55 0.89 -0.38
N LEU A 180 12.41 1.55 -0.67
CA LEU A 180 12.04 1.93 -2.03
C LEU A 180 13.04 2.90 -2.64
N PHE A 181 13.49 3.88 -1.87
CA PHE A 181 14.51 4.82 -2.30
C PHE A 181 15.83 4.10 -2.65
N GLY A 182 16.30 3.22 -1.78
CA GLY A 182 17.52 2.42 -2.02
C GLY A 182 17.40 1.53 -3.26
N THR A 183 16.23 0.91 -3.48
CA THR A 183 15.97 0.09 -4.67
C THR A 183 15.94 0.96 -5.94
N GLY A 184 15.26 2.11 -5.88
CA GLY A 184 15.22 3.06 -7.01
C GLY A 184 16.58 3.57 -7.40
N VAL A 185 17.44 3.92 -6.42
CA VAL A 185 18.83 4.34 -6.66
C VAL A 185 19.61 3.21 -7.32
N ARG A 186 19.51 1.96 -6.83
CA ARG A 186 20.22 0.82 -7.42
C ARG A 186 19.83 0.60 -8.88
N LEU A 187 18.54 0.65 -9.20
CA LEU A 187 18.06 0.50 -10.58
C LEU A 187 18.63 1.57 -11.51
N LEU A 188 18.68 2.82 -11.07
CA LEU A 188 19.22 3.92 -11.89
C LEU A 188 20.74 3.87 -12.05
N ILE A 189 21.49 3.31 -11.09
CA ILE A 189 22.95 3.15 -11.19
C ILE A 189 23.29 1.98 -12.11
N SER A 190 22.55 0.86 -12.04
CA SER A 190 22.77 -0.31 -12.91
C SER A 190 22.59 0.03 -14.39
N ASP A 191 21.57 0.83 -14.69
CA ASP A 191 21.29 1.29 -16.07
C ASP A 191 22.44 2.14 -16.66
N ARG A 192 23.12 2.92 -15.82
CA ARG A 192 24.29 3.72 -16.23
C ARG A 192 25.55 2.90 -16.53
N GLN A 193 25.73 1.75 -15.89
CA GLN A 193 26.90 0.89 -16.09
C GLN A 193 26.80 0.12 -17.40
N GLU A 194 25.63 -0.38 -17.77
CA GLU A 194 25.44 -1.08 -19.04
C GLU A 194 25.64 -0.15 -20.24
N THR A 195 25.20 1.09 -20.16
CA THR A 195 25.38 2.09 -21.23
C THR A 195 26.87 2.42 -21.47
N ARG A 196 27.71 2.40 -20.42
CA ARG A 196 29.16 2.66 -20.54
C ARG A 196 29.92 1.48 -21.16
N LEU A 197 29.54 0.25 -20.88
CA LEU A 197 30.22 -0.94 -21.41
C LEU A 197 29.95 -1.12 -22.91
N HIS A 198 28.78 -0.76 -23.40
CA HIS A 198 28.46 -0.79 -24.83
C HIS A 198 29.09 0.33 -25.63
N GLY A 199 29.38 1.49 -25.01
CA GLY A 199 30.03 2.62 -25.68
C GLY A 199 31.51 2.40 -26.00
N HIS A 200 32.20 1.56 -25.23
CA HIS A 200 33.66 1.30 -25.45
C HIS A 200 33.91 0.15 -26.44
N GLY A 201 32.91 -0.73 -26.70
CA GLY A 201 33.04 -1.83 -27.67
C GLY A 201 33.08 -1.37 -29.15
N HIS A 202 32.55 -0.20 -29.48
CA HIS A 202 32.49 0.31 -30.83
C HIS A 202 33.74 1.10 -31.25
N ALA A 203 34.52 1.57 -30.29
CA ALA A 203 35.76 2.33 -30.60
C ALA A 203 36.98 1.43 -30.93
N ALA A 204 36.95 0.15 -30.59
CA ALA A 204 38.06 -0.79 -30.76
C ALA A 204 38.04 -1.58 -32.07
N THR A 205 37.02 -1.41 -32.92
CA THR A 205 36.90 -2.17 -34.19
C THR A 205 37.08 -1.31 -35.45
N VAL A 206 37.50 -0.04 -35.32
CA VAL A 206 37.76 0.90 -36.44
C VAL A 206 39.21 1.41 -36.38
N GLY A 207 40.17 0.57 -36.04
CA GLY A 207 41.58 0.83 -36.11
C GLY A 207 42.27 -0.21 -36.96
#